data_b5f4058db147e80b3948256fe87da313
#
_entry.id   b5f4058db147e80b3948256fe87da313
#
_cell.length_a   1.000
_cell.length_b   1.000
_cell.length_c   1.000
_cell.angle_alpha   90.00
_cell.angle_beta   90.00
_cell.angle_gamma   90.00
#
_symmetry.space_group_name_H-M   'P 1'
#
loop_
_entity.id
_entity.type
_entity.pdbx_description
1 polymer ?
#
loop_
_entity_poly.entity_id
_entity_poly.type
_entity_poly.pdbx_seq_one_letter_code
_entity_poly.pdbx_strand_id
1 'polypeptide(L)'
;MNRKKLIAFSLSLAMTVVPVTPAAAAWAEQNTEGLQNAVLDLEFENSLEDSSGKGNNGTLSSGEAEYVDGVVGKGLKMNGSSYVNLGNSTDLQPENLTLSFWIRPDSDMKGEELLSWNKNEWYTDGWYLSSENDNTPLTLSVGPAKANGQPYRVSVSGKRSEFLPTGEWTHIAVTYDKDSKEICFYRNGVKCSTVTTYGISGESTGVLGSDATMEKSIGYNGPKYKGAYRKASLDEYQLYNDVATPEEVIALYEESGQTFDRKAVAQADLDKISIPETTQENLSLPTTGESGSVISWSSDNEAVVAADGTVVRPGVGEKDVTVTLTAEASYLNGEKVTKTYKVTVTAKQEINITTSSIMGDVTLEDDYLVNAA
;
A
#
# COMPACT_ATOMS: atom_id res chain seq x y z
N MET A 1 5.19 -24.65 -22.76
CA MET A 1 4.31 -25.59 -22.04
C MET A 1 3.35 -24.74 -21.23
N ASN A 2 2.09 -24.65 -21.62
CA ASN A 2 1.11 -23.68 -21.14
C ASN A 2 0.95 -23.71 -19.61
N ARG A 3 1.42 -22.68 -18.91
CA ARG A 3 1.31 -22.50 -17.44
C ARG A 3 -0.13 -22.21 -16.95
N LYS A 4 -1.07 -21.96 -17.86
CA LYS A 4 -2.49 -21.68 -17.54
C LYS A 4 -3.30 -22.83 -16.93
N LYS A 5 -2.70 -23.97 -16.54
CA LYS A 5 -3.39 -25.15 -16.03
C LYS A 5 -3.21 -25.45 -14.54
N LEU A 6 -2.62 -24.55 -13.74
CA LEU A 6 -2.34 -24.88 -12.34
C LEU A 6 -3.07 -24.04 -11.29
N ILE A 7 -4.09 -23.26 -11.65
CA ILE A 7 -4.93 -22.56 -10.66
C ILE A 7 -6.31 -23.20 -10.59
N ALA A 8 -6.33 -24.48 -10.26
CA ALA A 8 -7.51 -25.19 -9.76
C ALA A 8 -7.12 -25.90 -8.47
N PHE A 9 -6.82 -25.14 -7.42
CA PHE A 9 -6.77 -25.71 -6.08
C PHE A 9 -8.16 -25.64 -5.48
N SER A 10 -8.87 -26.78 -5.54
CA SER A 10 -10.04 -27.03 -4.71
C SER A 10 -9.60 -27.17 -3.26
N LEU A 11 -9.66 -26.09 -2.49
CA LEU A 11 -9.51 -26.16 -1.03
C LEU A 11 -10.89 -26.51 -0.45
N SER A 12 -11.15 -27.80 -0.25
CA SER A 12 -12.26 -28.25 0.59
C SER A 12 -11.86 -28.10 2.06
N LEU A 13 -12.18 -26.94 2.64
CA LEU A 13 -12.01 -26.69 4.05
C LEU A 13 -13.33 -27.00 4.77
N ALA A 14 -13.31 -27.92 5.72
CA ALA A 14 -14.44 -28.19 6.59
C ALA A 14 -14.71 -26.96 7.48
N MET A 15 -15.83 -26.27 7.23
CA MET A 15 -16.26 -25.11 8.02
C MET A 15 -16.83 -25.55 9.37
N THR A 16 -16.22 -25.08 10.47
CA THR A 16 -16.94 -24.88 11.72
C THR A 16 -17.66 -23.54 11.63
N VAL A 17 -18.98 -23.57 11.70
CA VAL A 17 -19.87 -22.40 11.58
C VAL A 17 -19.70 -21.51 12.81
N VAL A 18 -19.05 -20.35 12.64
CA VAL A 18 -19.16 -19.20 13.55
C VAL A 18 -20.20 -18.26 12.94
N PRO A 19 -21.19 -17.74 13.70
CA PRO A 19 -22.18 -16.83 13.13
C PRO A 19 -21.52 -15.49 12.76
N VAL A 20 -21.34 -15.28 11.48
CA VAL A 20 -20.85 -14.01 10.90
C VAL A 20 -22.05 -13.07 10.76
N THR A 21 -21.90 -11.82 11.17
CA THR A 21 -22.92 -10.80 10.97
C THR A 21 -23.20 -10.56 9.47
N PRO A 22 -24.41 -10.16 9.04
CA PRO A 22 -24.78 -10.07 7.62
C PRO A 22 -23.88 -9.19 6.75
N ALA A 23 -23.18 -8.23 7.35
CA ALA A 23 -22.23 -7.35 6.63
C ALA A 23 -20.95 -8.08 6.23
N ALA A 24 -20.41 -8.94 7.10
CA ALA A 24 -19.18 -9.70 6.80
C ALA A 24 -19.41 -10.83 5.79
N ALA A 25 -20.64 -11.37 5.74
CA ALA A 25 -21.00 -12.41 4.75
C ALA A 25 -21.12 -11.85 3.32
N ALA A 26 -21.53 -10.58 3.17
CA ALA A 26 -21.66 -9.93 1.86
C ALA A 26 -20.32 -9.68 1.16
N TRP A 27 -19.22 -9.58 1.90
CA TRP A 27 -17.86 -9.40 1.35
C TRP A 27 -17.22 -10.74 0.95
N ALA A 28 -17.62 -11.85 1.59
CA ALA A 28 -17.03 -13.17 1.35
C ALA A 28 -17.58 -13.89 0.11
N GLU A 29 -18.73 -13.48 -0.41
CA GLU A 29 -19.36 -14.10 -1.59
C GLU A 29 -18.98 -13.46 -2.92
N GLN A 30 -18.22 -12.33 -2.93
CA GLN A 30 -17.99 -11.55 -4.14
C GLN A 30 -16.71 -11.88 -4.92
N ASN A 31 -15.78 -12.70 -4.40
CA ASN A 31 -14.53 -13.00 -5.11
C ASN A 31 -14.06 -14.44 -4.91
N THR A 32 -14.73 -15.40 -5.57
CA THR A 32 -14.21 -16.77 -5.71
C THR A 32 -13.47 -17.00 -7.05
N GLU A 33 -13.47 -16.02 -7.94
CA GLU A 33 -12.68 -16.04 -9.16
C GLU A 33 -11.62 -14.96 -9.01
N GLY A 34 -10.37 -15.32 -8.69
CA GLY A 34 -9.25 -14.38 -8.56
C GLY A 34 -9.15 -13.38 -9.72
N LEU A 35 -8.24 -12.47 -9.67
CA LEU A 35 -8.09 -11.39 -10.67
C LEU A 35 -8.08 -11.97 -12.08
N GLN A 36 -9.16 -11.71 -12.83
CA GLN A 36 -9.39 -12.24 -14.17
C GLN A 36 -9.21 -11.11 -15.21
N ASN A 37 -9.09 -11.50 -16.47
CA ASN A 37 -9.12 -10.56 -17.58
C ASN A 37 -7.99 -9.53 -17.61
N ALA A 38 -6.74 -10.01 -17.61
CA ALA A 38 -5.64 -9.16 -18.05
C ALA A 38 -6.00 -8.56 -19.42
N VAL A 39 -5.85 -7.25 -19.55
CA VAL A 39 -5.97 -6.53 -20.83
C VAL A 39 -4.61 -6.36 -21.49
N LEU A 40 -3.54 -6.61 -20.75
CA LEU A 40 -2.15 -6.69 -21.21
C LEU A 40 -1.40 -7.65 -20.30
N ASP A 41 -0.57 -8.51 -20.89
CA ASP A 41 0.30 -9.44 -20.19
C ASP A 41 1.60 -9.61 -20.98
N LEU A 42 2.65 -8.88 -20.58
CA LEU A 42 3.97 -8.94 -21.22
C LEU A 42 4.93 -9.70 -20.31
N GLU A 43 5.11 -10.98 -20.59
CA GLU A 43 6.01 -11.88 -19.85
C GLU A 43 7.51 -11.61 -20.16
N PHE A 44 7.81 -10.88 -21.22
CA PHE A 44 9.17 -10.56 -21.69
C PHE A 44 10.11 -11.75 -21.95
N GLU A 45 9.55 -12.93 -22.21
CA GLU A 45 10.27 -14.17 -22.53
C GLU A 45 10.86 -14.14 -23.97
N ASN A 46 11.85 -13.25 -24.16
CA ASN A 46 12.43 -12.92 -25.47
C ASN A 46 11.39 -12.40 -26.49
N SER A 47 10.30 -11.84 -26.01
CA SER A 47 9.18 -11.34 -26.81
C SER A 47 8.56 -10.11 -26.16
N LEU A 48 7.89 -9.28 -26.97
CA LEU A 48 6.97 -8.22 -26.53
C LEU A 48 5.53 -8.59 -26.89
N GLU A 49 5.24 -9.86 -27.14
CA GLU A 49 3.88 -10.35 -27.41
C GLU A 49 3.02 -10.31 -26.14
N ASP A 50 1.77 -9.94 -26.33
CA ASP A 50 0.74 -9.91 -25.29
C ASP A 50 0.13 -11.29 -25.10
N SER A 51 0.39 -11.90 -23.94
CA SER A 51 -0.14 -13.21 -23.55
C SER A 51 -1.59 -13.16 -23.01
N SER A 52 -2.17 -11.95 -22.79
CA SER A 52 -3.54 -11.81 -22.31
C SER A 52 -4.59 -12.33 -23.30
N GLY A 53 -4.21 -12.45 -24.58
CA GLY A 53 -5.12 -12.82 -25.67
C GLY A 53 -5.90 -11.64 -26.25
N LYS A 54 -5.61 -10.39 -25.83
CA LYS A 54 -6.20 -9.15 -26.36
C LYS A 54 -5.44 -8.63 -27.58
N GLY A 55 -4.18 -9.05 -27.78
CA GLY A 55 -3.38 -8.68 -28.91
C GLY A 55 -2.75 -7.27 -28.79
N ASN A 56 -2.59 -6.75 -27.58
CA ASN A 56 -1.93 -5.48 -27.30
C ASN A 56 -0.40 -5.65 -27.29
N ASN A 57 0.15 -6.24 -28.35
CA ASN A 57 1.59 -6.51 -28.46
C ASN A 57 2.41 -5.23 -28.36
N GLY A 58 3.52 -5.29 -27.61
CA GLY A 58 4.49 -4.23 -27.54
C GLY A 58 5.40 -4.18 -28.77
N THR A 59 5.89 -2.99 -29.12
CA THR A 59 6.95 -2.78 -30.09
C THR A 59 7.95 -1.78 -29.55
N LEU A 60 9.25 -1.96 -29.83
CA LEU A 60 10.22 -0.94 -29.46
C LEU A 60 10.14 0.25 -30.41
N SER A 61 10.26 1.46 -29.85
CA SER A 61 10.28 2.71 -30.61
C SER A 61 11.55 2.83 -31.48
N SER A 62 12.64 2.16 -31.08
CA SER A 62 13.91 2.15 -31.83
C SER A 62 14.81 1.01 -31.36
N GLY A 63 15.67 0.51 -32.25
CA GLY A 63 16.65 -0.55 -31.95
C GLY A 63 16.02 -1.94 -31.82
N GLU A 64 16.74 -2.82 -31.15
CA GLU A 64 16.33 -4.21 -30.88
C GLU A 64 16.11 -4.39 -29.36
N ALA A 65 15.22 -5.30 -29.02
CA ALA A 65 14.96 -5.64 -27.61
C ALA A 65 16.17 -6.40 -27.03
N GLU A 66 16.66 -5.93 -25.89
CA GLU A 66 17.67 -6.61 -25.08
C GLU A 66 16.97 -7.31 -23.91
N TYR A 67 17.21 -8.61 -23.77
CA TYR A 67 16.64 -9.40 -22.69
C TYR A 67 17.73 -9.84 -21.72
N VAL A 68 17.41 -9.79 -20.43
CA VAL A 68 18.31 -10.15 -19.32
C VAL A 68 17.64 -11.23 -18.47
N ASP A 69 18.34 -11.75 -17.47
CA ASP A 69 17.71 -12.65 -16.51
C ASP A 69 16.67 -11.89 -15.68
N GLY A 70 15.43 -12.35 -15.78
CA GLY A 70 14.24 -11.82 -15.11
C GLY A 70 14.04 -12.40 -13.71
N VAL A 71 12.91 -12.09 -13.12
CA VAL A 71 12.40 -12.78 -11.92
C VAL A 71 11.83 -14.14 -12.32
N VAL A 72 11.18 -14.16 -13.50
CA VAL A 72 10.72 -15.39 -14.18
C VAL A 72 11.41 -15.42 -15.55
N GLY A 73 12.28 -16.39 -15.79
CA GLY A 73 12.92 -16.56 -17.08
C GLY A 73 13.71 -15.34 -17.55
N LYS A 74 13.15 -14.57 -18.48
CA LYS A 74 13.75 -13.35 -19.06
C LYS A 74 12.92 -12.12 -18.79
N GLY A 75 13.59 -10.99 -18.61
CA GLY A 75 12.99 -9.67 -18.51
C GLY A 75 13.54 -8.71 -19.56
N LEU A 76 12.79 -7.68 -19.90
CA LEU A 76 13.16 -6.65 -20.87
C LEU A 76 14.08 -5.62 -20.23
N LYS A 77 15.25 -5.37 -20.83
CA LYS A 77 16.14 -4.29 -20.44
C LYS A 77 15.84 -3.01 -21.21
N MET A 78 15.45 -1.98 -20.48
CA MET A 78 15.26 -0.64 -21.01
C MET A 78 16.60 0.12 -20.98
N ASN A 79 17.12 0.48 -22.13
CA ASN A 79 18.47 1.07 -22.28
C ASN A 79 18.54 2.59 -22.09
N GLY A 80 17.40 3.25 -21.86
CA GLY A 80 17.28 4.70 -21.70
C GLY A 80 17.23 5.47 -23.03
N SER A 81 17.09 4.80 -24.18
CA SER A 81 16.99 5.43 -25.50
C SER A 81 15.79 4.98 -26.33
N SER A 82 15.10 3.93 -25.88
CA SER A 82 13.89 3.39 -26.50
C SER A 82 12.78 3.19 -25.44
N TYR A 83 11.55 3.08 -25.90
CA TYR A 83 10.37 2.77 -25.09
C TYR A 83 9.57 1.66 -25.76
N VAL A 84 8.71 1.00 -25.00
CA VAL A 84 7.74 0.06 -25.56
C VAL A 84 6.48 0.81 -25.95
N ASN A 85 6.13 0.78 -27.22
CA ASN A 85 4.87 1.28 -27.74
C ASN A 85 3.85 0.13 -27.71
N LEU A 86 2.70 0.38 -27.08
CA LEU A 86 1.58 -0.57 -26.92
C LEU A 86 0.43 -0.28 -27.89
N GLY A 87 0.63 0.66 -28.82
CA GLY A 87 -0.44 1.09 -29.73
C GLY A 87 -1.52 1.93 -29.04
N ASN A 88 -2.69 1.97 -29.62
CA ASN A 88 -3.78 2.85 -29.22
C ASN A 88 -5.08 2.12 -28.82
N SER A 89 -5.00 0.84 -28.52
CA SER A 89 -6.18 0.06 -28.07
C SER A 89 -6.88 0.71 -26.87
N THR A 90 -8.21 0.75 -26.92
CA THR A 90 -9.04 1.22 -25.81
C THR A 90 -9.03 0.27 -24.62
N ASP A 91 -8.69 -1.01 -24.80
CA ASP A 91 -8.53 -1.98 -23.71
C ASP A 91 -7.45 -1.55 -22.71
N LEU A 92 -6.45 -0.78 -23.17
CA LEU A 92 -5.39 -0.23 -22.31
C LEU A 92 -5.82 1.02 -21.52
N GLN A 93 -7.09 1.40 -21.61
CA GLN A 93 -7.72 2.46 -20.81
C GLN A 93 -8.91 1.90 -20.03
N PRO A 94 -8.67 0.98 -19.09
CA PRO A 94 -9.72 0.36 -18.31
C PRO A 94 -10.44 1.37 -17.41
N GLU A 95 -11.65 1.07 -16.97
CA GLU A 95 -12.37 1.93 -16.00
C GLU A 95 -11.82 1.79 -14.59
N ASN A 96 -11.50 0.56 -14.19
CA ASN A 96 -10.73 0.23 -13.00
C ASN A 96 -9.32 -0.19 -13.40
N LEU A 97 -8.37 -0.10 -12.52
CA LEU A 97 -6.98 -0.38 -12.85
C LEU A 97 -6.33 -1.25 -11.78
N THR A 98 -5.73 -2.35 -12.21
CA THR A 98 -4.61 -2.96 -11.51
C THR A 98 -3.45 -3.08 -12.48
N LEU A 99 -2.35 -2.43 -12.14
CA LEU A 99 -1.08 -2.55 -12.85
C LEU A 99 -0.10 -3.28 -11.93
N SER A 100 0.47 -4.39 -12.41
CA SER A 100 1.45 -5.20 -11.70
C SER A 100 2.67 -5.43 -12.57
N PHE A 101 3.87 -5.29 -12.03
CA PHE A 101 5.13 -5.56 -12.73
C PHE A 101 6.30 -5.70 -11.77
N TRP A 102 7.36 -6.32 -12.26
CA TRP A 102 8.65 -6.32 -11.61
C TRP A 102 9.56 -5.29 -12.26
N ILE A 103 10.37 -4.62 -11.43
CA ILE A 103 11.32 -3.62 -11.88
C ILE A 103 12.65 -3.77 -11.14
N ARG A 104 13.75 -3.65 -11.90
CA ARG A 104 15.12 -3.56 -11.38
C ARG A 104 15.80 -2.35 -11.99
N PRO A 105 15.98 -1.25 -11.23
CA PRO A 105 16.73 -0.09 -11.70
C PRO A 105 18.21 -0.47 -11.97
N ASP A 106 18.78 -0.09 -13.12
CA ASP A 106 20.17 -0.39 -13.47
C ASP A 106 21.16 0.64 -12.89
N SER A 107 20.66 1.82 -12.51
CA SER A 107 21.44 2.91 -11.92
C SER A 107 20.55 3.76 -11.02
N ASP A 108 21.16 4.63 -10.21
CA ASP A 108 20.42 5.61 -9.45
C ASP A 108 19.54 6.45 -10.37
N MET A 109 18.25 6.45 -10.08
CA MET A 109 17.25 7.20 -10.82
C MET A 109 17.35 8.68 -10.46
N LYS A 110 17.40 9.55 -11.46
CA LYS A 110 17.49 11.01 -11.28
C LYS A 110 16.33 11.71 -11.98
N GLY A 111 15.68 12.61 -11.23
CA GLY A 111 14.55 13.35 -11.75
C GLY A 111 13.28 12.50 -11.89
N GLU A 112 12.35 12.97 -12.72
CA GLU A 112 11.12 12.26 -13.03
C GLU A 112 11.35 11.17 -14.07
N GLU A 113 10.91 9.95 -13.78
CA GLU A 113 11.00 8.82 -14.69
C GLU A 113 9.64 8.15 -14.83
N LEU A 114 9.13 8.06 -16.06
CA LEU A 114 7.84 7.46 -16.36
C LEU A 114 7.97 5.95 -16.51
N LEU A 115 7.07 5.26 -15.82
CA LEU A 115 6.95 3.81 -15.87
C LEU A 115 5.89 3.39 -16.89
N SER A 116 4.79 4.16 -16.96
CA SER A 116 3.70 3.94 -17.89
C SER A 116 3.05 5.25 -18.25
N TRP A 117 2.66 5.40 -19.50
CA TRP A 117 2.00 6.61 -20.00
C TRP A 117 0.82 6.25 -20.89
N ASN A 118 -0.37 6.67 -20.47
CA ASN A 118 -1.63 6.46 -21.17
C ASN A 118 -2.46 7.74 -21.21
N LYS A 119 -1.80 8.88 -21.56
CA LYS A 119 -2.42 10.21 -21.66
C LYS A 119 -1.90 10.92 -22.90
N ASN A 120 -2.70 11.84 -23.42
CA ASN A 120 -2.28 12.70 -24.51
C ASN A 120 -1.41 13.87 -24.01
N GLU A 121 -1.83 14.50 -22.93
CA GLU A 121 -1.10 15.57 -22.24
C GLU A 121 -1.29 15.43 -20.71
N TRP A 122 -0.53 16.22 -19.94
CA TRP A 122 -0.61 16.21 -18.48
C TRP A 122 -2.02 16.45 -17.93
N TYR A 123 -2.83 17.21 -18.65
CA TYR A 123 -4.15 17.67 -18.21
C TYR A 123 -5.32 17.04 -18.96
N THR A 124 -5.09 15.94 -19.69
CA THR A 124 -6.15 15.24 -20.43
C THR A 124 -6.60 13.97 -19.70
N ASP A 125 -7.65 13.34 -20.21
CA ASP A 125 -8.07 12.01 -19.80
C ASP A 125 -6.92 11.00 -19.89
N GLY A 126 -6.98 9.96 -19.10
CA GLY A 126 -5.98 8.93 -19.04
C GLY A 126 -5.24 8.88 -17.71
N TRP A 127 -4.20 8.08 -17.66
CA TRP A 127 -3.40 7.89 -16.48
C TRP A 127 -1.92 7.77 -16.80
N TYR A 128 -1.08 8.02 -15.82
CA TYR A 128 0.33 7.68 -15.91
C TYR A 128 0.86 7.25 -14.53
N LEU A 129 1.83 6.36 -14.53
CA LEU A 129 2.64 5.97 -13.39
C LEU A 129 4.05 6.50 -13.58
N SER A 130 4.55 7.24 -12.59
CA SER A 130 5.91 7.78 -12.60
C SER A 130 6.63 7.57 -11.27
N SER A 131 7.95 7.68 -11.32
CA SER A 131 8.80 7.92 -10.17
C SER A 131 9.31 9.36 -10.27
N GLU A 132 8.91 10.24 -9.37
CA GLU A 132 9.07 11.69 -9.60
C GLU A 132 10.41 12.25 -9.11
N ASN A 133 10.81 11.90 -7.89
CA ASN A 133 12.03 12.40 -7.27
C ASN A 133 12.49 11.49 -6.15
N ASP A 134 13.59 11.86 -5.49
CA ASP A 134 14.23 11.03 -4.45
C ASP A 134 13.36 10.78 -3.21
N ASN A 135 12.32 11.59 -2.98
CA ASN A 135 11.39 11.44 -1.86
C ASN A 135 9.98 11.00 -2.29
N THR A 136 9.77 10.78 -3.59
CA THR A 136 8.49 10.39 -4.18
C THR A 136 8.74 9.24 -5.16
N PRO A 137 8.92 8.02 -4.65
CA PRO A 137 9.31 6.87 -5.44
C PRO A 137 8.29 6.45 -6.48
N LEU A 138 7.00 6.61 -6.20
CA LEU A 138 5.91 6.32 -7.14
C LEU A 138 4.80 7.35 -7.03
N THR A 139 4.21 7.70 -8.16
CA THR A 139 3.01 8.53 -8.30
C THR A 139 2.10 7.95 -9.36
N LEU A 140 0.85 7.67 -9.04
CA LEU A 140 -0.22 7.47 -10.02
C LEU A 140 -0.98 8.78 -10.21
N SER A 141 -1.12 9.17 -11.45
CA SER A 141 -1.94 10.32 -11.86
C SER A 141 -3.09 9.83 -12.72
N VAL A 142 -4.31 10.19 -12.35
CA VAL A 142 -5.55 9.87 -13.06
C VAL A 142 -6.24 11.16 -13.42
N GLY A 143 -6.55 11.36 -14.67
CA GLY A 143 -7.15 12.62 -15.09
C GLY A 143 -8.42 12.47 -15.85
N PRO A 144 -9.18 13.51 -16.29
CA PRO A 144 -8.80 14.90 -16.18
C PRO A 144 -9.01 15.44 -14.78
N ALA A 145 -8.27 16.49 -14.50
CA ALA A 145 -8.66 17.34 -13.41
C ALA A 145 -9.87 18.16 -13.82
N LYS A 146 -10.70 18.49 -12.84
CA LYS A 146 -11.77 19.45 -13.01
C LYS A 146 -11.27 20.85 -13.39
N ALA A 147 -12.18 21.78 -13.44
CA ALA A 147 -12.15 23.16 -13.88
C ALA A 147 -10.83 23.95 -13.80
N ASN A 148 -9.83 23.50 -13.03
CA ASN A 148 -8.51 24.11 -12.93
C ASN A 148 -7.38 23.32 -13.63
N GLY A 149 -7.71 22.21 -14.29
CA GLY A 149 -6.75 21.48 -15.11
C GLY A 149 -5.73 20.61 -14.36
N GLN A 150 -5.89 20.31 -13.07
CA GLN A 150 -4.96 19.44 -12.33
C GLN A 150 -5.46 17.99 -12.21
N PRO A 151 -4.67 16.97 -12.56
CA PRO A 151 -5.06 15.58 -12.41
C PRO A 151 -5.13 15.18 -10.92
N TYR A 152 -5.95 14.19 -10.62
CA TYR A 152 -5.92 13.53 -9.33
C TYR A 152 -4.64 12.69 -9.21
N ARG A 153 -3.86 12.93 -8.17
CA ARG A 153 -2.55 12.31 -7.98
C ARG A 153 -2.40 11.79 -6.56
N VAL A 154 -1.94 10.56 -6.45
CA VAL A 154 -1.51 9.97 -5.17
C VAL A 154 -0.08 9.48 -5.33
N SER A 155 0.75 9.79 -4.35
CA SER A 155 2.16 9.45 -4.35
C SER A 155 2.54 8.69 -3.09
N VAL A 156 3.41 7.69 -3.24
CA VAL A 156 4.13 7.08 -2.12
C VAL A 156 5.18 8.07 -1.63
N SER A 157 5.28 8.25 -0.31
CA SER A 157 6.31 9.07 0.32
C SER A 157 7.44 8.19 0.85
N GLY A 158 8.67 8.64 0.73
CA GLY A 158 9.85 7.93 1.20
C GLY A 158 11.00 8.01 0.23
N LYS A 159 12.16 7.49 0.62
CA LYS A 159 13.33 7.53 -0.24
C LYS A 159 13.19 6.53 -1.39
N ARG A 160 13.41 7.04 -2.61
CA ARG A 160 13.38 6.23 -3.84
C ARG A 160 14.37 5.07 -3.78
N SER A 161 15.60 5.30 -3.32
CA SER A 161 16.63 4.27 -3.22
C SER A 161 16.30 3.13 -2.25
N GLU A 162 15.45 3.40 -1.25
CA GLU A 162 14.95 2.38 -0.33
C GLU A 162 13.74 1.64 -0.92
N PHE A 163 12.93 2.34 -1.70
CA PHE A 163 11.71 1.79 -2.30
C PHE A 163 11.99 0.99 -3.59
N LEU A 164 12.90 1.49 -4.42
CA LEU A 164 13.37 0.87 -5.68
C LEU A 164 14.91 0.78 -5.66
N PRO A 165 15.50 -0.16 -4.92
CA PRO A 165 16.96 -0.29 -4.81
C PRO A 165 17.59 -0.61 -6.17
N THR A 166 18.74 0.02 -6.44
CA THR A 166 19.49 -0.24 -7.66
C THR A 166 20.01 -1.67 -7.69
N GLY A 167 19.80 -2.36 -8.80
CA GLY A 167 20.26 -3.73 -9.03
C GLY A 167 19.38 -4.81 -8.40
N GLU A 168 18.31 -4.44 -7.70
CA GLU A 168 17.40 -5.38 -7.05
C GLU A 168 16.04 -5.41 -7.75
N TRP A 169 15.47 -6.60 -7.93
CA TRP A 169 14.13 -6.76 -8.41
C TRP A 169 13.12 -6.39 -7.32
N THR A 170 12.19 -5.54 -7.64
CA THR A 170 11.10 -5.11 -6.77
C THR A 170 9.77 -5.31 -7.49
N HIS A 171 8.84 -6.02 -6.87
CA HIS A 171 7.47 -6.09 -7.36
C HIS A 171 6.69 -4.84 -6.98
N ILE A 172 6.02 -4.27 -7.95
CA ILE A 172 5.13 -3.12 -7.78
C ILE A 172 3.74 -3.50 -8.27
N ALA A 173 2.73 -3.22 -7.45
CA ALA A 173 1.36 -3.20 -7.92
C ALA A 173 0.70 -1.86 -7.53
N VAL A 174 -0.19 -1.39 -8.40
CA VAL A 174 -0.95 -0.15 -8.21
C VAL A 174 -2.39 -0.42 -8.60
N THR A 175 -3.34 -0.08 -7.72
CA THR A 175 -4.76 -0.21 -8.01
C THR A 175 -5.44 1.15 -8.03
N TYR A 176 -6.49 1.29 -8.85
CA TYR A 176 -7.40 2.43 -8.85
C TYR A 176 -8.84 1.94 -8.99
N ASP A 177 -9.67 2.33 -8.04
CA ASP A 177 -11.11 2.09 -8.03
C ASP A 177 -11.83 3.37 -8.50
N LYS A 178 -12.58 3.28 -9.60
CA LYS A 178 -13.30 4.41 -10.18
C LYS A 178 -14.44 4.93 -9.30
N ASP A 179 -15.03 4.07 -8.48
CA ASP A 179 -16.21 4.42 -7.68
C ASP A 179 -15.83 5.09 -6.37
N SER A 180 -14.88 4.50 -5.62
CA SER A 180 -14.34 5.08 -4.38
C SER A 180 -13.29 6.15 -4.63
N LYS A 181 -12.65 6.20 -5.81
CA LYS A 181 -11.48 7.00 -6.15
C LYS A 181 -10.24 6.63 -5.34
N GLU A 182 -10.23 5.46 -4.74
CA GLU A 182 -9.07 4.99 -3.99
C GLU A 182 -7.94 4.55 -4.92
N ILE A 183 -6.72 4.99 -4.59
CA ILE A 183 -5.48 4.52 -5.20
C ILE A 183 -4.67 3.82 -4.11
N CYS A 184 -4.33 2.56 -4.34
CA CYS A 184 -3.44 1.81 -3.46
C CYS A 184 -2.14 1.45 -4.18
N PHE A 185 -1.03 1.52 -3.45
CA PHE A 185 0.28 1.07 -3.91
C PHE A 185 0.74 -0.12 -3.08
N TYR A 186 1.40 -1.06 -3.74
CA TYR A 186 1.97 -2.24 -3.11
C TYR A 186 3.43 -2.41 -3.53
N ARG A 187 4.25 -2.80 -2.59
CA ARG A 187 5.65 -3.17 -2.81
C ARG A 187 5.89 -4.57 -2.28
N ASN A 188 6.33 -5.49 -3.14
CA ASN A 188 6.54 -6.90 -2.80
C ASN A 188 5.32 -7.52 -2.09
N GLY A 189 4.11 -7.24 -2.59
CA GLY A 189 2.85 -7.73 -2.04
C GLY A 189 2.31 -6.95 -0.83
N VAL A 190 3.08 -6.04 -0.22
CA VAL A 190 2.66 -5.27 0.98
C VAL A 190 2.09 -3.92 0.59
N LYS A 191 0.90 -3.58 1.09
CA LYS A 191 0.28 -2.26 0.89
C LYS A 191 1.14 -1.16 1.53
N CYS A 192 1.40 -0.10 0.78
CA CYS A 192 2.12 1.07 1.26
C CYS A 192 1.20 1.96 2.11
N SER A 193 1.59 2.25 3.33
CA SER A 193 0.83 3.09 4.26
C SER A 193 1.14 4.58 4.12
N THR A 194 2.36 4.92 3.68
CA THR A 194 2.81 6.30 3.59
C THR A 194 2.52 6.86 2.21
N VAL A 195 1.32 7.39 2.02
CA VAL A 195 0.88 8.00 0.76
C VAL A 195 0.49 9.47 0.97
N THR A 196 0.77 10.29 -0.03
CA THR A 196 0.36 11.70 -0.07
C THR A 196 -0.53 11.94 -1.27
N THR A 197 -1.70 12.51 -1.03
CA THR A 197 -2.64 12.87 -2.07
C THR A 197 -2.39 14.32 -2.50
N TYR A 198 -2.19 14.51 -3.80
CA TYR A 198 -2.07 15.83 -4.42
C TYR A 198 -3.25 16.05 -5.35
N GLY A 199 -3.67 17.29 -5.45
CA GLY A 199 -4.79 17.66 -6.28
C GLY A 199 -6.07 17.85 -5.47
N ILE A 200 -7.16 18.18 -6.17
CA ILE A 200 -8.41 18.50 -5.51
C ILE A 200 -9.13 17.22 -5.16
N SER A 201 -9.11 16.90 -3.88
CA SER A 201 -9.92 15.81 -3.35
C SER A 201 -11.39 16.00 -3.75
N GLY A 202 -11.98 14.96 -4.31
CA GLY A 202 -13.42 14.88 -4.55
C GLY A 202 -13.93 15.40 -5.90
N GLU A 203 -13.07 15.89 -6.78
CA GLU A 203 -13.51 16.52 -8.02
C GLU A 203 -12.90 15.97 -9.33
N SER A 204 -11.97 15.00 -9.29
CA SER A 204 -11.59 14.27 -10.50
C SER A 204 -12.80 13.52 -11.05
N THR A 205 -13.03 13.57 -12.35
CA THR A 205 -14.06 12.74 -12.99
C THR A 205 -13.72 11.26 -12.86
N GLY A 206 -12.44 10.94 -12.54
CA GLY A 206 -11.95 9.58 -12.35
C GLY A 206 -12.02 8.71 -13.58
N VAL A 207 -12.17 9.32 -14.74
CA VAL A 207 -12.15 8.58 -16.00
C VAL A 207 -10.70 8.32 -16.38
N LEU A 208 -10.33 7.05 -16.49
CA LEU A 208 -9.00 6.66 -16.97
C LEU A 208 -8.80 6.95 -18.46
N GLY A 209 -9.81 7.53 -19.09
CA GLY A 209 -9.77 8.08 -20.43
C GLY A 209 -10.23 7.10 -21.52
N SER A 210 -10.59 7.65 -22.67
CA SER A 210 -11.06 6.87 -23.83
C SER A 210 -10.48 7.39 -25.15
N ASP A 211 -9.33 8.08 -25.11
CA ASP A 211 -8.71 8.59 -26.35
C ASP A 211 -8.05 7.45 -27.12
N ALA A 212 -8.80 6.90 -28.09
CA ALA A 212 -8.34 5.85 -28.98
C ALA A 212 -7.29 6.34 -30.01
N THR A 213 -7.02 7.63 -30.08
CA THR A 213 -6.02 8.16 -31.03
C THR A 213 -4.61 8.16 -30.46
N MET A 214 -4.47 7.90 -29.16
CA MET A 214 -3.22 8.03 -28.45
C MET A 214 -2.50 6.72 -28.28
N GLU A 215 -1.22 6.72 -28.61
CA GLU A 215 -0.32 5.60 -28.32
C GLU A 215 -0.03 5.52 -26.81
N LYS A 216 -0.18 4.32 -26.25
CA LYS A 216 0.19 3.97 -24.88
C LYS A 216 1.61 3.43 -24.86
N SER A 217 2.34 3.66 -23.78
CA SER A 217 3.75 3.29 -23.73
C SER A 217 4.25 2.94 -22.33
N ILE A 218 5.32 2.17 -22.30
CA ILE A 218 6.14 1.92 -21.12
C ILE A 218 7.46 2.64 -21.29
N GLY A 219 7.84 3.49 -20.34
CA GLY A 219 9.11 4.20 -20.34
C GLY A 219 9.16 5.50 -21.16
N TYR A 220 8.02 6.02 -21.64
CA TYR A 220 7.98 7.23 -22.47
C TYR A 220 6.91 8.22 -22.02
N ASN A 221 7.22 9.50 -22.15
CA ASN A 221 6.44 10.66 -21.70
C ASN A 221 5.56 11.27 -22.79
N GLY A 222 5.26 10.52 -23.87
CA GLY A 222 4.46 11.04 -24.98
C GLY A 222 5.19 12.06 -25.89
N PRO A 223 4.61 12.37 -27.05
CA PRO A 223 5.29 13.14 -28.12
C PRO A 223 5.63 14.57 -27.74
N LYS A 224 4.94 15.16 -26.76
CA LYS A 224 5.14 16.55 -26.35
C LYS A 224 6.31 16.73 -25.37
N TYR A 225 6.62 15.73 -24.55
CA TYR A 225 7.58 15.82 -23.46
C TYR A 225 8.81 14.94 -23.72
N LYS A 226 9.41 15.05 -24.85
CA LYS A 226 10.55 14.23 -25.31
C LYS A 226 11.48 13.78 -24.17
N GLY A 227 11.34 12.50 -23.79
CA GLY A 227 12.37 11.70 -23.15
C GLY A 227 12.38 11.69 -21.65
N ALA A 228 11.77 10.68 -21.04
CA ALA A 228 12.29 10.06 -19.83
C ALA A 228 12.31 8.55 -20.08
N TYR A 229 13.29 8.11 -20.84
CA TYR A 229 13.54 6.69 -21.05
C TYR A 229 14.17 6.14 -19.79
N ARG A 230 13.62 5.05 -19.29
CA ARG A 230 14.12 4.42 -18.07
C ARG A 230 15.33 3.53 -18.39
N LYS A 231 16.34 3.58 -17.53
CA LYS A 231 17.39 2.56 -17.46
C LYS A 231 17.04 1.58 -16.35
N ALA A 232 16.24 0.59 -16.67
CA ALA A 232 15.82 -0.45 -15.76
C ALA A 232 15.51 -1.73 -16.53
N SER A 233 15.48 -2.84 -15.86
CA SER A 233 14.90 -4.07 -16.39
C SER A 233 13.46 -4.22 -15.87
N LEU A 234 12.56 -4.71 -16.71
CA LEU A 234 11.15 -4.95 -16.40
C LEU A 234 10.83 -6.43 -16.64
N ASP A 235 9.89 -6.95 -15.84
CA ASP A 235 9.44 -8.33 -15.98
C ASP A 235 7.98 -8.46 -15.54
N GLU A 236 7.25 -9.45 -16.09
CA GLU A 236 5.86 -9.78 -15.74
C GLU A 236 4.95 -8.52 -15.68
N TYR A 237 4.91 -7.75 -16.78
CA TYR A 237 4.14 -6.50 -16.83
C TYR A 237 2.69 -6.75 -17.22
N GLN A 238 1.78 -6.61 -16.27
CA GLN A 238 0.38 -6.98 -16.39
C GLN A 238 -0.55 -5.81 -16.08
N LEU A 239 -1.56 -5.62 -16.91
CA LEU A 239 -2.63 -4.63 -16.73
C LEU A 239 -4.00 -5.32 -16.72
N TYR A 240 -4.81 -5.00 -15.73
CA TYR A 240 -6.17 -5.54 -15.54
C TYR A 240 -7.19 -4.41 -15.50
N ASN A 241 -8.39 -4.69 -16.03
CA ASN A 241 -9.56 -3.82 -15.88
C ASN A 241 -10.38 -4.26 -14.66
N ASP A 242 -9.70 -4.35 -13.52
CA ASP A 242 -10.29 -4.70 -12.22
C ASP A 242 -9.46 -4.09 -11.09
N VAL A 243 -10.00 -4.09 -9.87
CA VAL A 243 -9.33 -3.62 -8.66
C VAL A 243 -8.90 -4.82 -7.84
N ALA A 244 -7.61 -5.15 -7.86
CA ALA A 244 -7.09 -6.26 -7.08
C ALA A 244 -7.26 -6.02 -5.58
N THR A 245 -7.72 -7.03 -4.88
CA THR A 245 -7.66 -7.13 -3.42
C THR A 245 -6.21 -7.32 -2.96
N PRO A 246 -5.89 -7.04 -1.68
CA PRO A 246 -4.55 -7.32 -1.16
C PRO A 246 -4.11 -8.78 -1.34
N GLU A 247 -5.03 -9.74 -1.22
CA GLU A 247 -4.77 -11.16 -1.43
C GLU A 247 -4.42 -11.47 -2.89
N GLU A 248 -5.11 -10.85 -3.85
CA GLU A 248 -4.81 -11.00 -5.28
C GLU A 248 -3.48 -10.36 -5.65
N VAL A 249 -3.12 -9.22 -5.04
CA VAL A 249 -1.77 -8.63 -5.22
C VAL A 249 -0.68 -9.56 -4.70
N ILE A 250 -0.92 -10.24 -3.56
CA ILE A 250 0.01 -11.25 -3.05
C ILE A 250 0.10 -12.43 -4.03
N ALA A 251 -1.02 -12.87 -4.61
CA ALA A 251 -1.01 -13.93 -5.60
C ALA A 251 -0.17 -13.57 -6.83
N LEU A 252 -0.30 -12.33 -7.35
CA LEU A 252 0.55 -11.83 -8.45
C LEU A 252 2.05 -11.82 -8.07
N TYR A 253 2.37 -11.46 -6.83
CA TYR A 253 3.75 -11.54 -6.33
C TYR A 253 4.25 -13.00 -6.26
N GLU A 254 3.41 -13.95 -5.80
CA GLU A 254 3.75 -15.36 -5.63
C GLU A 254 3.80 -16.12 -6.97
N GLU A 255 3.09 -15.68 -8.02
CA GLU A 255 3.15 -16.26 -9.39
C GLU A 255 4.57 -16.24 -9.97
N SER A 256 5.39 -15.29 -9.56
CA SER A 256 6.81 -15.22 -9.94
C SER A 256 7.73 -16.18 -9.17
N GLY A 257 7.17 -17.09 -8.37
CA GLY A 257 7.92 -18.07 -7.57
C GLY A 257 8.43 -17.53 -6.24
N GLN A 258 8.03 -16.33 -5.85
CA GLN A 258 8.33 -15.77 -4.53
C GLN A 258 7.39 -16.35 -3.47
N THR A 259 7.79 -16.26 -2.20
CA THR A 259 6.93 -16.63 -1.07
C THR A 259 6.61 -15.39 -0.26
N PHE A 260 5.34 -15.14 0.00
CA PHE A 260 4.89 -14.01 0.80
C PHE A 260 4.76 -14.41 2.29
N ASP A 261 5.48 -13.72 3.16
CA ASP A 261 5.47 -13.99 4.60
C ASP A 261 4.53 -13.03 5.35
N ARG A 262 3.26 -13.44 5.49
CA ARG A 262 2.23 -12.70 6.24
C ARG A 262 2.61 -12.48 7.70
N LYS A 263 3.33 -13.44 8.30
CA LYS A 263 3.80 -13.36 9.68
C LYS A 263 4.83 -12.26 9.85
N ALA A 264 5.78 -12.15 8.92
CA ALA A 264 6.78 -11.09 8.94
C ALA A 264 6.14 -9.69 8.83
N VAL A 265 5.08 -9.54 8.01
CA VAL A 265 4.32 -8.28 7.91
C VAL A 265 3.65 -7.92 9.24
N ALA A 266 2.96 -8.88 9.86
CA ALA A 266 2.31 -8.66 11.16
C ALA A 266 3.33 -8.31 12.26
N GLN A 267 4.49 -8.97 12.25
CA GLN A 267 5.57 -8.66 13.20
C GLN A 267 6.14 -7.26 12.98
N ALA A 268 6.37 -6.87 11.73
CA ALA A 268 6.85 -5.53 11.38
C ALA A 268 5.87 -4.42 11.82
N ASP A 269 4.57 -4.67 11.71
CA ASP A 269 3.54 -3.75 12.21
C ASP A 269 3.58 -3.61 13.75
N LEU A 270 3.72 -4.73 14.49
CA LEU A 270 3.88 -4.67 15.95
C LEU A 270 5.16 -3.97 16.37
N ASP A 271 6.25 -4.10 15.58
CA ASP A 271 7.54 -3.50 15.92
C ASP A 271 7.54 -1.97 15.82
N LYS A 272 6.63 -1.40 15.03
CA LYS A 272 6.42 0.06 14.91
C LYS A 272 5.59 0.65 16.04
N ILE A 273 4.86 -0.18 16.82
CA ILE A 273 4.07 0.32 17.94
C ILE A 273 5.00 0.75 19.08
N SER A 274 4.76 1.96 19.57
CA SER A 274 5.43 2.51 20.74
C SER A 274 4.41 2.80 21.83
N ILE A 275 4.61 2.22 23.00
CA ILE A 275 3.79 2.44 24.21
C ILE A 275 4.71 3.04 25.28
N PRO A 276 4.30 4.10 26.01
CA PRO A 276 5.13 4.71 27.05
C PRO A 276 5.36 3.74 28.22
N GLU A 277 6.57 3.74 28.78
CA GLU A 277 6.92 2.89 29.94
C GLU A 277 6.19 3.33 31.22
N THR A 278 5.76 4.60 31.31
CA THR A 278 5.01 5.14 32.44
C THR A 278 3.87 6.02 31.93
N THR A 279 2.72 5.99 32.62
CA THR A 279 1.58 6.84 32.27
C THR A 279 0.78 7.29 33.49
N GLN A 280 0.06 8.39 33.31
CA GLN A 280 -1.01 8.90 34.18
C GLN A 280 -2.32 9.05 33.41
N GLU A 281 -2.28 8.89 32.09
CA GLU A 281 -3.39 9.12 31.16
C GLU A 281 -3.73 7.84 30.40
N ASN A 282 -4.89 7.83 29.75
CA ASN A 282 -5.29 6.74 28.87
C ASN A 282 -4.27 6.53 27.75
N LEU A 283 -4.09 5.28 27.36
CA LEU A 283 -3.19 4.86 26.29
C LEU A 283 -3.91 4.81 24.94
N SER A 284 -3.24 5.24 23.89
CA SER A 284 -3.70 5.00 22.53
C SER A 284 -3.17 3.64 22.05
N LEU A 285 -4.03 2.64 22.01
CA LEU A 285 -3.72 1.30 21.55
C LEU A 285 -4.25 1.10 20.13
N PRO A 286 -3.38 1.04 19.11
CA PRO A 286 -3.83 0.89 17.72
C PRO A 286 -4.44 -0.50 17.49
N THR A 287 -5.56 -0.56 16.76
CA THR A 287 -6.23 -1.81 16.37
C THR A 287 -5.89 -2.23 14.95
N THR A 288 -5.11 -1.42 14.24
CA THR A 288 -4.65 -1.69 12.88
C THR A 288 -3.18 -1.28 12.76
N GLY A 289 -2.36 -2.13 12.16
CA GLY A 289 -0.96 -1.85 11.82
C GLY A 289 -0.85 -0.97 10.57
N GLU A 290 0.33 -0.41 10.33
CA GLU A 290 0.59 0.46 9.18
C GLU A 290 0.42 -0.27 7.84
N SER A 291 0.77 -1.56 7.78
CA SER A 291 0.58 -2.40 6.58
C SER A 291 -0.83 -2.97 6.47
N GLY A 292 -1.68 -2.78 7.49
CA GLY A 292 -3.06 -3.26 7.54
C GLY A 292 -3.26 -4.52 8.40
N SER A 293 -2.29 -4.93 9.22
CA SER A 293 -2.49 -6.02 10.18
C SER A 293 -3.60 -5.67 11.16
N VAL A 294 -4.47 -6.64 11.46
CA VAL A 294 -5.46 -6.51 12.54
C VAL A 294 -4.77 -6.75 13.86
N ILE A 295 -4.94 -5.83 14.81
CA ILE A 295 -4.29 -5.87 16.13
C ILE A 295 -5.36 -5.93 17.22
N SER A 296 -5.20 -6.85 18.17
CA SER A 296 -5.99 -6.94 19.38
C SER A 296 -5.11 -6.85 20.61
N TRP A 297 -5.67 -6.33 21.70
CA TRP A 297 -4.95 -6.11 22.95
C TRP A 297 -5.54 -6.91 24.09
N SER A 298 -4.69 -7.29 25.01
CA SER A 298 -5.07 -7.85 26.30
C SER A 298 -4.16 -7.29 27.40
N SER A 299 -4.67 -7.29 28.63
CA SER A 299 -3.99 -6.77 29.82
C SER A 299 -3.93 -7.85 30.88
N ASP A 300 -2.83 -7.94 31.61
CA ASP A 300 -2.73 -8.82 32.80
C ASP A 300 -3.42 -8.19 34.04
N ASN A 301 -3.80 -6.90 33.96
CA ASN A 301 -4.55 -6.20 35.01
C ASN A 301 -5.51 -5.17 34.40
N GLU A 302 -6.66 -5.64 33.94
CA GLU A 302 -7.69 -4.78 33.32
C GLU A 302 -8.32 -3.74 34.27
N ALA A 303 -8.20 -3.95 35.60
CA ALA A 303 -8.66 -2.97 36.55
C ALA A 303 -7.81 -1.70 36.63
N VAL A 304 -6.55 -1.78 36.14
CA VAL A 304 -5.59 -0.65 36.10
C VAL A 304 -5.40 -0.15 34.67
N VAL A 305 -5.22 -1.03 33.72
CA VAL A 305 -5.18 -0.70 32.28
C VAL A 305 -6.06 -1.68 31.53
N ALA A 306 -7.17 -1.22 30.98
CA ALA A 306 -8.07 -2.04 30.17
C ALA A 306 -7.52 -2.29 28.77
N ALA A 307 -8.06 -3.30 28.08
CA ALA A 307 -7.66 -3.66 26.70
C ALA A 307 -7.94 -2.56 25.66
N ASP A 308 -8.79 -1.60 25.97
CA ASP A 308 -9.07 -0.41 25.13
C ASP A 308 -8.11 0.77 25.39
N GLY A 309 -7.18 0.61 26.36
CA GLY A 309 -6.24 1.65 26.76
C GLY A 309 -6.75 2.56 27.89
N THR A 310 -7.95 2.34 28.43
CA THR A 310 -8.46 3.09 29.58
C THR A 310 -7.58 2.82 30.80
N VAL A 311 -7.13 3.88 31.49
CA VAL A 311 -6.25 3.80 32.66
C VAL A 311 -6.98 4.25 33.91
N VAL A 312 -6.92 3.42 34.97
CA VAL A 312 -7.38 3.74 36.30
C VAL A 312 -6.17 3.84 37.22
N ARG A 313 -5.84 5.06 37.64
CA ARG A 313 -4.69 5.30 38.52
C ARG A 313 -4.93 4.78 39.95
N PRO A 314 -3.92 4.15 40.59
CA PRO A 314 -3.98 3.84 42.01
C PRO A 314 -4.23 5.09 42.85
N GLY A 315 -4.88 4.91 44.00
CA GLY A 315 -5.25 5.99 44.90
C GLY A 315 -4.06 6.70 45.55
N VAL A 316 -4.33 7.83 46.17
CA VAL A 316 -3.30 8.57 46.92
C VAL A 316 -2.76 7.70 48.08
N GLY A 317 -1.44 7.65 48.21
CA GLY A 317 -0.73 6.81 49.17
C GLY A 317 -0.57 5.34 48.78
N GLU A 318 -1.15 4.91 47.67
CA GLU A 318 -0.88 3.60 47.07
C GLU A 318 0.46 3.60 46.26
N LYS A 319 0.88 2.41 45.91
CA LYS A 319 2.09 2.25 45.04
C LYS A 319 1.71 2.32 43.58
N ASP A 320 2.68 2.74 42.77
CA ASP A 320 2.61 2.58 41.32
C ASP A 320 2.39 1.11 40.94
N VAL A 321 1.60 0.88 39.89
CA VAL A 321 1.29 -0.47 39.42
C VAL A 321 1.82 -0.65 38.02
N THR A 322 2.64 -1.71 37.82
CA THR A 322 3.09 -2.09 36.50
C THR A 322 2.16 -3.16 35.92
N VAL A 323 1.68 -2.90 34.72
CA VAL A 323 0.79 -3.79 33.95
C VAL A 323 1.53 -4.26 32.68
N THR A 324 1.29 -5.50 32.29
CA THR A 324 1.77 -6.06 31.02
C THR A 324 0.63 -6.08 30.01
N LEU A 325 0.76 -5.27 28.97
CA LEU A 325 -0.12 -5.31 27.81
C LEU A 325 0.44 -6.28 26.78
N THR A 326 -0.42 -7.10 26.17
CA THR A 326 -0.07 -7.98 25.07
C THR A 326 -0.83 -7.58 23.82
N ALA A 327 -0.11 -7.18 22.77
CA ALA A 327 -0.65 -7.02 21.43
C ALA A 327 -0.56 -8.34 20.67
N GLU A 328 -1.62 -8.75 20.02
CA GLU A 328 -1.67 -9.86 19.08
C GLU A 328 -2.03 -9.32 17.70
N ALA A 329 -1.22 -9.60 16.67
CA ALA A 329 -1.45 -9.14 15.31
C ALA A 329 -1.51 -10.31 14.33
N SER A 330 -2.33 -10.13 13.27
CA SER A 330 -2.34 -10.99 12.10
C SER A 330 -2.54 -10.16 10.82
N TYR A 331 -1.86 -10.53 9.74
CA TYR A 331 -2.02 -9.93 8.43
C TYR A 331 -2.80 -10.88 7.51
N LEU A 332 -3.93 -10.39 6.94
CA LEU A 332 -4.79 -11.13 6.00
C LEU A 332 -5.03 -12.59 6.42
N ASN A 333 -5.51 -12.77 7.65
CA ASN A 333 -5.78 -14.08 8.25
C ASN A 333 -4.57 -15.02 8.33
N GLY A 334 -3.34 -14.48 8.25
CA GLY A 334 -2.10 -15.23 8.47
C GLY A 334 -1.90 -15.65 9.91
N GLU A 335 -0.77 -16.31 10.16
CA GLU A 335 -0.37 -16.72 11.51
C GLU A 335 -0.25 -15.51 12.44
N LYS A 336 -0.78 -15.65 13.66
CA LYS A 336 -0.73 -14.60 14.68
C LYS A 336 0.66 -14.46 15.28
N VAL A 337 1.05 -13.22 15.56
CA VAL A 337 2.26 -12.85 16.29
C VAL A 337 1.89 -12.02 17.51
N THR A 338 2.72 -12.04 18.54
CA THR A 338 2.46 -11.31 19.78
C THR A 338 3.66 -10.48 20.20
N LYS A 339 3.41 -9.33 20.84
CA LYS A 339 4.41 -8.48 21.47
C LYS A 339 3.88 -7.94 22.79
N THR A 340 4.73 -7.91 23.81
CA THR A 340 4.37 -7.43 25.15
C THR A 340 5.00 -6.08 25.45
N TYR A 341 4.25 -5.25 26.20
CA TYR A 341 4.66 -3.92 26.64
C TYR A 341 4.41 -3.80 28.14
N LYS A 342 5.42 -3.35 28.89
CA LYS A 342 5.27 -3.08 30.33
C LYS A 342 5.00 -1.59 30.51
N VAL A 343 3.92 -1.28 31.22
CA VAL A 343 3.51 0.10 31.49
C VAL A 343 3.30 0.25 33.02
N THR A 344 3.95 1.24 33.60
CA THR A 344 3.78 1.59 35.00
C THR A 344 2.80 2.75 35.11
N VAL A 345 1.66 2.50 35.74
CA VAL A 345 0.65 3.53 36.06
C VAL A 345 1.00 4.13 37.42
N THR A 346 1.32 5.43 37.43
CA THR A 346 1.71 6.12 38.65
C THR A 346 0.50 6.47 39.51
N ALA A 347 0.63 6.29 40.81
CA ALA A 347 -0.42 6.62 41.77
C ALA A 347 -0.74 8.13 41.80
N LYS A 348 -1.95 8.45 42.25
CA LYS A 348 -2.34 9.84 42.47
C LYS A 348 -1.48 10.43 43.60
N GLN A 349 -1.14 11.70 43.48
CA GLN A 349 -0.29 12.39 44.45
C GLN A 349 -1.14 13.22 45.40
N GLU A 350 -0.67 13.33 46.64
CA GLU A 350 -1.24 14.25 47.62
C GLU A 350 -0.62 15.65 47.44
N ILE A 351 -1.46 16.65 47.25
CA ILE A 351 -1.02 18.05 47.24
C ILE A 351 -1.45 18.69 48.56
N ASN A 352 -0.47 19.07 49.34
CA ASN A 352 -0.72 19.87 50.56
C ASN A 352 -0.68 21.36 50.17
N ILE A 353 -1.87 21.99 50.16
CA ILE A 353 -2.00 23.42 49.91
C ILE A 353 -2.15 24.14 51.24
N THR A 354 -1.16 24.94 51.62
CA THR A 354 -1.28 25.82 52.78
C THR A 354 -1.99 27.11 52.38
N THR A 355 -3.03 27.46 53.09
CA THR A 355 -3.95 28.59 52.79
C THR A 355 -3.29 29.96 52.85
N SER A 356 -2.05 30.09 53.38
CA SER A 356 -1.32 31.34 53.44
C SER A 356 -0.70 31.84 52.16
N SER A 357 -0.78 31.03 51.08
CA SER A 357 -0.10 31.32 49.79
C SER A 357 -1.09 31.51 48.62
N ILE A 358 -2.39 31.38 48.83
CA ILE A 358 -3.35 31.44 47.75
C ILE A 358 -4.00 32.82 47.68
N MET A 359 -3.63 33.59 46.69
CA MET A 359 -4.29 34.85 46.29
C MET A 359 -4.98 34.60 44.92
N GLY A 360 -6.15 34.00 44.95
CA GLY A 360 -6.96 33.74 43.75
C GLY A 360 -7.64 32.38 43.76
N ASP A 361 -8.51 32.14 42.79
CA ASP A 361 -9.18 30.85 42.58
C ASP A 361 -8.16 29.82 42.04
N VAL A 362 -8.01 28.71 42.79
CA VAL A 362 -7.21 27.56 42.36
C VAL A 362 -8.15 26.50 41.81
N THR A 363 -8.06 26.21 40.55
CA THR A 363 -8.75 25.06 39.97
C THR A 363 -7.79 23.86 40.02
N LEU A 364 -8.19 22.81 40.74
CA LEU A 364 -7.45 21.56 40.81
C LEU A 364 -8.14 20.54 39.91
N GLU A 365 -7.35 19.85 39.13
CA GLU A 365 -7.85 18.70 38.38
C GLU A 365 -8.14 17.53 39.30
N ASP A 366 -9.04 16.62 38.92
CA ASP A 366 -9.54 15.50 39.72
C ASP A 366 -8.47 14.50 40.21
N ASP A 367 -7.22 14.70 39.85
CA ASP A 367 -6.08 13.81 40.12
C ASP A 367 -5.43 14.03 41.52
N TYR A 368 -5.91 15.00 42.28
CA TYR A 368 -5.25 15.38 43.54
C TYR A 368 -6.25 15.42 44.70
N LEU A 369 -5.86 14.86 45.84
CA LEU A 369 -6.53 15.12 47.10
C LEU A 369 -5.95 16.39 47.72
N VAL A 370 -6.81 17.38 48.02
CA VAL A 370 -6.42 18.60 48.74
C VAL A 370 -6.67 18.42 50.21
N ASN A 371 -5.63 18.40 51.02
CA ASN A 371 -5.74 18.50 52.46
C ASN A 371 -5.61 19.98 52.88
N ALA A 372 -6.73 20.57 53.29
CA ALA A 372 -6.71 21.87 53.90
C ALA A 372 -6.25 21.75 55.38
N ALA A 373 -5.13 22.37 55.72
CA ALA A 373 -4.66 22.48 57.09
C ALA A 373 -5.31 23.67 57.81
#